data_cb0c4fd03bdefe49027ff5a113b1ea59
#
_entry.id   cb0c4fd03bdefe49027ff5a113b1ea59
#
_cell.length_a   1.000
_cell.length_b   1.000
_cell.length_c   1.000
_cell.angle_alpha   90.00
_cell.angle_beta   90.00
_cell.angle_gamma   90.00
#
_symmetry.space_group_name_H-M   'P 1'
#
loop_
_entity.id
_entity.type
_entity.pdbx_description
1 polymer ?
#
loop_
_entity_poly.entity_id
_entity_poly.type
_entity_poly.pdbx_seq_one_letter_code
_entity_poly.pdbx_strand_id
1 'polypeptide(L)'
;RDRVVRVGFVGLGMRGPGAVERFTYIPGVEIVALCDYEKERAEACQKYLKNASMPKAAVYYGEKGYEELCKRDDIDLVYIATDWLHHFPVALCAMENGKNVAIEVPSAMNLKDCWTLIDMSEKTRKHCMILENCCYDWFEMNTLNMAQQGVFGEVIRAQGAYIHNLDAFWDHYWKNGESDKLGWRLEYNMKHRGDVYPTCLLYTS
;
A
#
# COMPACT_ATOMS: atom_id res chain seq x y z
N ARG A 1 -6.29 -29.01 1.58
CA ARG A 1 -5.13 -28.26 1.05
C ARG A 1 -5.46 -26.79 1.24
N ASP A 2 -4.65 -26.09 2.00
CA ASP A 2 -4.78 -24.66 2.16
C ASP A 2 -4.64 -24.01 0.78
N ARG A 3 -5.55 -23.08 0.50
CA ARG A 3 -5.58 -22.41 -0.82
C ARG A 3 -4.38 -21.44 -0.87
N VAL A 4 -3.56 -21.58 -1.89
CA VAL A 4 -2.48 -20.63 -2.18
C VAL A 4 -3.09 -19.30 -2.62
N VAL A 5 -2.63 -18.19 -2.04
CA VAL A 5 -3.00 -16.83 -2.42
C VAL A 5 -1.96 -16.28 -3.40
N ARG A 6 -2.39 -15.96 -4.61
CA ARG A 6 -1.53 -15.44 -5.68
C ARG A 6 -1.61 -13.93 -5.72
N VAL A 7 -0.47 -13.28 -5.56
CA VAL A 7 -0.38 -11.83 -5.36
C VAL A 7 0.30 -11.14 -6.54
N GLY A 8 -0.32 -10.06 -7.00
CA GLY A 8 0.28 -9.09 -7.89
C GLY A 8 0.61 -7.80 -7.14
N PHE A 9 1.80 -7.24 -7.35
CA PHE A 9 2.24 -5.99 -6.75
C PHE A 9 2.23 -4.87 -7.77
N VAL A 10 1.67 -3.72 -7.40
CA VAL A 10 1.66 -2.49 -8.21
C VAL A 10 2.24 -1.34 -7.40
N GLY A 11 3.31 -0.74 -7.93
CA GLY A 11 4.10 0.28 -7.25
C GLY A 11 5.28 -0.32 -6.48
N LEU A 12 6.47 -0.21 -7.06
CA LEU A 12 7.71 -0.82 -6.57
C LEU A 12 8.81 0.24 -6.34
N GLY A 13 8.36 1.42 -5.91
CA GLY A 13 9.23 2.51 -5.51
C GLY A 13 9.81 2.31 -4.11
N MET A 14 9.32 3.08 -3.13
CA MET A 14 9.85 3.10 -1.77
C MET A 14 9.34 1.92 -0.91
N ARG A 15 8.01 1.74 -0.82
CA ARG A 15 7.36 0.74 0.06
C ARG A 15 7.28 -0.65 -0.59
N GLY A 16 7.00 -0.68 -1.89
CA GLY A 16 6.74 -1.90 -2.64
C GLY A 16 7.82 -2.98 -2.52
N PRO A 17 9.12 -2.66 -2.71
CA PRO A 17 10.18 -3.66 -2.61
C PRO A 17 10.24 -4.37 -1.26
N GLY A 18 10.12 -3.62 -0.17
CA GLY A 18 10.07 -4.19 1.19
C GLY A 18 8.81 -5.03 1.42
N ALA A 19 7.68 -4.68 0.80
CA ALA A 19 6.47 -5.49 0.86
C ALA A 19 6.65 -6.81 0.08
N VAL A 20 7.21 -6.76 -1.13
CA VAL A 20 7.54 -7.97 -1.92
C VAL A 20 8.43 -8.91 -1.09
N GLU A 21 9.48 -8.39 -0.46
CA GLU A 21 10.36 -9.18 0.39
C GLU A 21 9.59 -9.84 1.56
N ARG A 22 8.80 -9.06 2.32
CA ARG A 22 8.02 -9.59 3.45
C ARG A 22 7.04 -10.68 3.05
N PHE A 23 6.41 -10.56 1.88
CA PHE A 23 5.45 -11.54 1.40
C PHE A 23 6.11 -12.89 1.05
N THR A 24 7.41 -12.91 0.77
CA THR A 24 8.13 -14.18 0.56
C THR A 24 8.24 -15.03 1.82
N TYR A 25 8.03 -14.46 3.00
CA TYR A 25 8.05 -15.17 4.29
C TYR A 25 6.68 -15.70 4.72
N ILE A 26 5.61 -15.37 3.98
CA ILE A 26 4.24 -15.78 4.35
C ILE A 26 3.92 -17.14 3.71
N PRO A 27 3.70 -18.19 4.51
CA PRO A 27 3.32 -19.49 3.98
C PRO A 27 2.00 -19.43 3.19
N GLY A 28 1.94 -20.12 2.05
CA GLY A 28 0.75 -20.16 1.21
C GLY A 28 0.55 -18.92 0.34
N VAL A 29 1.57 -18.08 0.18
CA VAL A 29 1.58 -16.96 -0.75
C VAL A 29 2.51 -17.24 -1.94
N GLU A 30 2.04 -16.91 -3.13
CA GLU A 30 2.84 -16.89 -4.37
C GLU A 30 2.80 -15.49 -4.98
N ILE A 31 3.96 -14.94 -5.33
CA ILE A 31 4.07 -13.65 -6.02
C ILE A 31 4.15 -13.93 -7.51
N VAL A 32 3.07 -13.63 -8.25
CA VAL A 32 2.93 -14.01 -9.66
C VAL A 32 3.11 -12.84 -10.64
N ALA A 33 3.02 -11.60 -10.15
CA ALA A 33 3.17 -10.42 -10.99
C ALA A 33 3.77 -9.23 -10.22
N LEU A 34 4.61 -8.46 -10.90
CA LEU A 34 5.26 -7.24 -10.42
C LEU A 34 5.04 -6.14 -11.44
N CYS A 35 4.54 -4.98 -11.01
CA CYS A 35 4.24 -3.85 -11.86
C CYS A 35 4.76 -2.54 -11.26
N ASP A 36 5.44 -1.75 -12.07
CA ASP A 36 5.80 -0.36 -11.78
C ASP A 36 5.74 0.47 -13.04
N TYR A 37 5.68 1.80 -12.91
CA TYR A 37 5.81 2.68 -14.06
C TYR A 37 7.17 2.46 -14.75
N GLU A 38 8.24 2.32 -13.97
CA GLU A 38 9.60 2.04 -14.42
C GLU A 38 9.86 0.53 -14.42
N LYS A 39 10.17 -0.02 -15.60
CA LYS A 39 10.44 -1.45 -15.79
C LYS A 39 11.53 -1.98 -14.87
N GLU A 40 12.59 -1.21 -14.72
CA GLU A 40 13.77 -1.53 -13.94
C GLU A 40 13.45 -1.80 -12.46
N ARG A 41 12.48 -1.07 -11.89
CA ARG A 41 12.01 -1.27 -10.51
C ARG A 41 11.30 -2.62 -10.35
N ALA A 42 10.45 -2.96 -11.31
CA ALA A 42 9.77 -4.26 -11.28
C ALA A 42 10.77 -5.43 -11.48
N GLU A 43 11.72 -5.28 -12.38
CA GLU A 43 12.77 -6.27 -12.61
C GLU A 43 13.70 -6.42 -11.38
N ALA A 44 14.04 -5.32 -10.72
CA ALA A 44 14.89 -5.34 -9.52
C ALA A 44 14.27 -6.13 -8.36
N CYS A 45 12.94 -6.17 -8.24
CA CYS A 45 12.25 -6.92 -7.20
C CYS A 45 12.31 -8.44 -7.39
N GLN A 46 12.66 -8.95 -8.58
CA GLN A 46 12.86 -10.38 -8.81
C GLN A 46 13.96 -10.99 -7.92
N LYS A 47 14.89 -10.17 -7.42
CA LYS A 47 15.93 -10.63 -6.48
C LYS A 47 15.35 -11.24 -5.20
N TYR A 48 14.26 -10.68 -4.68
CA TYR A 48 13.62 -11.18 -3.46
C TYR A 48 13.00 -12.57 -3.68
N LEU A 49 12.34 -12.77 -4.83
CA LEU A 49 11.79 -14.07 -5.21
C LEU A 49 12.89 -15.10 -5.38
N LYS A 50 13.98 -14.73 -6.08
CA LYS A 50 15.14 -15.60 -6.25
C LYS A 50 15.75 -16.01 -4.92
N ASN A 51 15.91 -15.07 -3.98
CA ASN A 51 16.47 -15.35 -2.66
C ASN A 51 15.59 -16.30 -1.85
N ALA A 52 14.28 -16.22 -2.03
CA ALA A 52 13.31 -17.11 -1.39
C ALA A 52 13.04 -18.41 -2.16
N SER A 53 13.78 -18.67 -3.23
CA SER A 53 13.57 -19.83 -4.12
C SER A 53 12.16 -19.90 -4.71
N MET A 54 11.50 -18.77 -4.89
CA MET A 54 10.21 -18.64 -5.55
C MET A 54 10.35 -18.54 -7.08
N PRO A 55 9.34 -18.95 -7.85
CA PRO A 55 9.31 -18.76 -9.29
C PRO A 55 9.41 -17.27 -9.66
N LYS A 56 9.95 -17.00 -10.85
CA LYS A 56 10.00 -15.64 -11.40
C LYS A 56 8.59 -15.12 -11.67
N ALA A 57 8.26 -13.93 -11.19
CA ALA A 57 7.00 -13.27 -11.47
C ALA A 57 6.99 -12.61 -12.86
N ALA A 58 5.80 -12.48 -13.45
CA ALA A 58 5.62 -11.70 -14.67
C ALA A 58 5.86 -10.20 -14.37
N VAL A 59 6.43 -9.48 -15.32
CA VAL A 59 6.74 -8.05 -15.17
C VAL A 59 5.84 -7.23 -16.08
N TYR A 60 5.20 -6.23 -15.51
CA TYR A 60 4.39 -5.22 -16.17
C TYR A 60 4.97 -3.83 -15.89
N TYR A 61 4.83 -2.90 -16.83
CA TYR A 61 5.40 -1.56 -16.66
C TYR A 61 4.67 -0.50 -17.51
N GLY A 62 5.00 0.77 -17.24
CA GLY A 62 4.40 1.91 -17.91
C GLY A 62 3.04 2.29 -17.36
N GLU A 63 2.44 3.32 -17.93
CA GLU A 63 1.22 3.96 -17.44
C GLU A 63 0.03 3.01 -17.28
N LYS A 64 -0.10 2.03 -18.17
CA LYS A 64 -1.19 1.05 -18.18
C LYS A 64 -0.79 -0.37 -17.77
N GLY A 65 0.42 -0.55 -17.27
CA GLY A 65 0.92 -1.86 -16.87
C GLY A 65 0.04 -2.54 -15.81
N TYR A 66 -0.53 -1.77 -14.89
CA TYR A 66 -1.45 -2.29 -13.87
C TYR A 66 -2.77 -2.82 -14.45
N GLU A 67 -3.28 -2.25 -15.55
CA GLU A 67 -4.49 -2.74 -16.22
C GLU A 67 -4.28 -4.15 -16.76
N GLU A 68 -3.13 -4.41 -17.37
CA GLU A 68 -2.78 -5.74 -17.89
C GLU A 68 -2.55 -6.75 -16.75
N LEU A 69 -1.93 -6.32 -15.65
CA LEU A 69 -1.81 -7.14 -14.45
C LEU A 69 -3.18 -7.52 -13.88
N CYS A 70 -4.11 -6.58 -13.78
CA CYS A 70 -5.44 -6.80 -13.21
C CYS A 70 -6.29 -7.78 -14.05
N LYS A 71 -6.07 -7.85 -15.37
CA LYS A 71 -6.79 -8.77 -16.27
C LYS A 71 -6.39 -10.25 -16.10
N ARG A 72 -5.32 -10.57 -15.40
CA ARG A 72 -4.87 -11.94 -15.22
C ARG A 72 -5.83 -12.74 -14.35
N ASP A 73 -6.16 -13.96 -14.75
CA ASP A 73 -7.04 -14.86 -13.98
C ASP A 73 -6.33 -15.57 -12.82
N ASP A 74 -5.00 -15.55 -12.81
CA ASP A 74 -4.17 -16.20 -11.80
C ASP A 74 -3.72 -15.26 -10.68
N ILE A 75 -4.41 -14.14 -10.46
CA ILE A 75 -4.20 -13.22 -9.33
C ILE A 75 -5.44 -13.22 -8.43
N ASP A 76 -5.23 -13.43 -7.13
CA ASP A 76 -6.27 -13.39 -6.11
C ASP A 76 -6.28 -12.05 -5.35
N LEU A 77 -5.10 -11.43 -5.19
CA LEU A 77 -4.88 -10.20 -4.44
C LEU A 77 -3.95 -9.26 -5.21
N VAL A 78 -4.32 -7.99 -5.28
CA VAL A 78 -3.43 -6.91 -5.76
C VAL A 78 -3.00 -6.06 -4.57
N TYR A 79 -1.68 -6.00 -4.33
CA TYR A 79 -1.04 -5.11 -3.36
C TYR A 79 -0.65 -3.82 -4.06
N ILE A 80 -1.10 -2.68 -3.53
CA ILE A 80 -0.95 -1.36 -4.16
C ILE A 80 -0.11 -0.45 -3.26
N ALA A 81 1.06 -0.02 -3.79
CA ALA A 81 1.98 0.90 -3.14
C ALA A 81 2.53 1.93 -4.13
N THR A 82 1.68 2.44 -4.99
CA THR A 82 1.97 3.50 -5.96
C THR A 82 2.14 4.86 -5.29
N ASP A 83 2.16 5.94 -6.06
CA ASP A 83 1.88 7.27 -5.52
C ASP A 83 0.39 7.41 -5.15
N TRP A 84 0.07 8.46 -4.41
CA TRP A 84 -1.29 8.68 -3.85
C TRP A 84 -2.38 8.83 -4.91
N LEU A 85 -2.05 9.37 -6.08
CA LEU A 85 -3.02 9.58 -7.17
C LEU A 85 -3.42 8.27 -7.85
N HIS A 86 -2.53 7.29 -7.84
CA HIS A 86 -2.75 6.00 -8.50
C HIS A 86 -3.32 4.91 -7.57
N HIS A 87 -3.39 5.14 -6.25
CA HIS A 87 -4.00 4.18 -5.32
C HIS A 87 -5.44 3.84 -5.72
N PHE A 88 -6.29 4.87 -5.86
CA PHE A 88 -7.69 4.69 -6.20
C PHE A 88 -7.92 4.03 -7.58
N PRO A 89 -7.37 4.53 -8.70
CA PRO A 89 -7.65 3.94 -10.01
C PRO A 89 -7.14 2.49 -10.14
N VAL A 90 -6.01 2.16 -9.52
CA VAL A 90 -5.50 0.78 -9.51
C VAL A 90 -6.42 -0.14 -8.69
N ALA A 91 -6.88 0.31 -7.52
CA ALA A 91 -7.81 -0.46 -6.69
C ALA A 91 -9.14 -0.71 -7.38
N LEU A 92 -9.69 0.31 -8.03
CA LEU A 92 -10.91 0.21 -8.80
C LEU A 92 -10.78 -0.82 -9.92
N CYS A 93 -9.73 -0.69 -10.74
CA CYS A 93 -9.41 -1.63 -11.82
C CYS A 93 -9.26 -3.07 -11.31
N ALA A 94 -8.57 -3.27 -10.19
CA ALA A 94 -8.40 -4.60 -9.61
C ALA A 94 -9.74 -5.22 -9.18
N MET A 95 -10.58 -4.48 -8.46
CA MET A 95 -11.90 -4.98 -8.02
C MET A 95 -12.84 -5.24 -9.20
N GLU A 96 -12.85 -4.39 -10.22
CA GLU A 96 -13.62 -4.61 -11.47
C GLU A 96 -13.22 -5.90 -12.19
N ASN A 97 -11.94 -6.27 -12.10
CA ASN A 97 -11.42 -7.53 -12.63
C ASN A 97 -11.47 -8.69 -11.61
N GLY A 98 -12.26 -8.55 -10.55
CA GLY A 98 -12.53 -9.63 -9.60
C GLY A 98 -11.41 -9.94 -8.62
N LYS A 99 -10.49 -9.01 -8.35
CA LYS A 99 -9.38 -9.18 -7.41
C LYS A 99 -9.71 -8.56 -6.06
N ASN A 100 -9.18 -9.14 -4.99
CA ASN A 100 -9.11 -8.49 -3.70
C ASN A 100 -7.99 -7.45 -3.73
N VAL A 101 -8.08 -6.45 -2.88
CA VAL A 101 -7.18 -5.30 -2.87
C VAL A 101 -6.65 -5.01 -1.48
N ALA A 102 -5.35 -4.75 -1.39
CA ALA A 102 -4.69 -4.23 -0.23
C ALA A 102 -3.93 -2.95 -0.64
N ILE A 103 -4.30 -1.81 -0.06
CA ILE A 103 -3.85 -0.48 -0.49
C ILE A 103 -3.02 0.17 0.60
N GLU A 104 -1.82 0.65 0.26
CA GLU A 104 -1.04 1.54 1.12
C GLU A 104 -1.76 2.89 1.34
N VAL A 105 -1.41 3.56 2.40
CA VAL A 105 -1.99 4.84 2.85
C VAL A 105 -1.56 5.99 1.94
N PRO A 106 -2.50 6.91 1.62
CA PRO A 106 -3.94 6.89 1.79
C PRO A 106 -4.65 6.08 0.69
N SER A 107 -5.76 5.44 1.01
CA SER A 107 -6.50 4.63 0.02
C SER A 107 -7.12 5.48 -1.11
N ALA A 108 -7.48 6.72 -0.82
CA ALA A 108 -7.99 7.69 -1.79
C ALA A 108 -7.69 9.12 -1.31
N MET A 109 -7.78 10.10 -2.23
CA MET A 109 -7.41 11.50 -1.97
C MET A 109 -8.61 12.43 -1.82
N ASN A 110 -9.83 11.92 -1.94
CA ASN A 110 -11.05 12.67 -1.77
C ASN A 110 -12.20 11.77 -1.30
N LEU A 111 -13.21 12.38 -0.73
CA LEU A 111 -14.36 11.67 -0.14
C LEU A 111 -15.17 10.86 -1.16
N LYS A 112 -15.30 11.37 -2.38
CA LYS A 112 -16.03 10.67 -3.47
C LYS A 112 -15.35 9.34 -3.79
N ASP A 113 -14.04 9.34 -3.93
CA ASP A 113 -13.28 8.14 -4.24
C ASP A 113 -13.30 7.13 -3.08
N CYS A 114 -13.30 7.61 -1.82
CA CYS A 114 -13.50 6.76 -0.65
C CYS A 114 -14.83 5.99 -0.73
N TRP A 115 -15.93 6.70 -0.99
CA TRP A 115 -17.23 6.05 -1.14
C TRP A 115 -17.28 5.11 -2.35
N THR A 116 -16.65 5.50 -3.47
CA THR A 116 -16.58 4.63 -4.66
C THR A 116 -15.85 3.31 -4.39
N LEU A 117 -14.79 3.32 -3.56
CA LEU A 117 -14.11 2.08 -3.15
C LEU A 117 -15.02 1.17 -2.33
N ILE A 118 -15.82 1.73 -1.42
CA ILE A 118 -16.79 0.97 -0.62
C ILE A 118 -17.86 0.36 -1.54
N ASP A 119 -18.50 1.19 -2.37
CA ASP A 119 -19.54 0.76 -3.31
C ASP A 119 -19.03 -0.34 -4.25
N MET A 120 -17.81 -0.20 -4.74
CA MET A 120 -17.18 -1.21 -5.60
C MET A 120 -16.88 -2.50 -4.85
N SER A 121 -16.39 -2.43 -3.62
CA SER A 121 -16.16 -3.60 -2.76
C SER A 121 -17.46 -4.37 -2.54
N GLU A 122 -18.54 -3.68 -2.21
CA GLU A 122 -19.87 -4.29 -2.02
C GLU A 122 -20.42 -4.89 -3.32
N LYS A 123 -20.36 -4.15 -4.42
CA LYS A 123 -20.83 -4.58 -5.75
C LYS A 123 -20.09 -5.82 -6.25
N THR A 124 -18.78 -5.85 -6.12
CA THR A 124 -17.95 -6.96 -6.62
C THR A 124 -17.78 -8.08 -5.61
N ARG A 125 -18.15 -7.86 -4.34
CA ARG A 125 -17.87 -8.75 -3.20
C ARG A 125 -16.39 -9.08 -3.06
N LYS A 126 -15.53 -8.09 -3.30
CA LYS A 126 -14.08 -8.19 -3.14
C LYS A 126 -13.63 -7.37 -1.94
N HIS A 127 -12.70 -7.91 -1.19
CA HIS A 127 -12.11 -7.16 -0.08
C HIS A 127 -11.29 -5.98 -0.61
N CYS A 128 -11.49 -4.83 0.01
CA CYS A 128 -10.69 -3.64 -0.18
C CYS A 128 -10.18 -3.21 1.20
N MET A 129 -8.92 -3.45 1.48
CA MET A 129 -8.31 -3.21 2.78
C MET A 129 -7.23 -2.14 2.68
N ILE A 130 -7.28 -1.15 3.57
CA ILE A 130 -6.19 -0.20 3.76
C ILE A 130 -5.10 -0.83 4.64
N LEU A 131 -3.84 -0.59 4.29
CA LEU A 131 -2.68 -1.15 4.98
C LEU A 131 -2.08 -0.10 5.91
N GLU A 132 -2.58 -0.06 7.13
CA GLU A 132 -2.10 0.85 8.15
C GLU A 132 -0.83 0.36 8.82
N ASN A 133 0.12 1.26 9.03
CA ASN A 133 1.30 0.95 9.82
C ASN A 133 0.93 0.76 11.29
N CYS A 134 1.63 -0.13 11.94
CA CYS A 134 1.61 -0.35 13.40
C CYS A 134 0.29 -0.85 13.99
N CYS A 135 -0.85 -0.84 13.27
CA CYS A 135 -2.15 -1.24 13.80
C CYS A 135 -2.19 -2.65 14.40
N TYR A 136 -1.32 -3.54 13.93
CA TYR A 136 -1.24 -4.94 14.35
C TYR A 136 0.05 -5.26 15.10
N ASP A 137 0.82 -4.24 15.50
CA ASP A 137 2.02 -4.43 16.30
C ASP A 137 1.65 -4.83 17.74
N TRP A 138 2.60 -5.40 18.43
CA TRP A 138 2.37 -5.96 19.79
C TRP A 138 1.82 -4.92 20.76
N PHE A 139 2.32 -3.69 20.71
CA PHE A 139 1.89 -2.62 21.62
C PHE A 139 0.43 -2.24 21.40
N GLU A 140 0.04 -2.00 20.15
CA GLU A 140 -1.32 -1.60 19.78
C GLU A 140 -2.32 -2.69 20.08
N MET A 141 -2.01 -3.93 19.69
CA MET A 141 -2.87 -5.09 19.92
C MET A 141 -3.02 -5.39 21.42
N ASN A 142 -1.94 -5.26 22.19
CA ASN A 142 -1.99 -5.44 23.64
C ASN A 142 -2.78 -4.35 24.33
N THR A 143 -2.61 -3.08 23.92
CA THR A 143 -3.39 -1.95 24.43
C THR A 143 -4.87 -2.11 24.15
N LEU A 144 -5.24 -2.55 22.95
CA LEU A 144 -6.62 -2.85 22.58
C LEU A 144 -7.20 -3.97 23.46
N ASN A 145 -6.45 -5.06 23.66
CA ASN A 145 -6.86 -6.15 24.51
C ASN A 145 -7.08 -5.72 25.97
N MET A 146 -6.17 -4.91 26.51
CA MET A 146 -6.31 -4.34 27.86
C MET A 146 -7.54 -3.45 27.99
N ALA A 147 -7.82 -2.61 26.97
CA ALA A 147 -9.00 -1.77 26.94
C ALA A 147 -10.30 -2.60 26.91
N GLN A 148 -10.35 -3.64 26.09
CA GLN A 148 -11.50 -4.56 26.00
C GLN A 148 -11.75 -5.34 27.32
N GLN A 149 -10.70 -5.61 28.08
CA GLN A 149 -10.81 -6.24 29.39
C GLN A 149 -11.10 -5.26 30.53
N GLY A 150 -11.25 -3.98 30.23
CA GLY A 150 -11.57 -2.95 31.23
C GLY A 150 -10.39 -2.57 32.13
N VAL A 151 -9.16 -2.95 31.79
CA VAL A 151 -7.96 -2.67 32.61
C VAL A 151 -7.76 -1.17 32.84
N PHE A 152 -8.15 -0.34 31.87
CA PHE A 152 -8.04 1.12 31.97
C PHE A 152 -9.25 1.78 32.67
N GLY A 153 -10.26 1.00 33.04
CA GLY A 153 -11.53 1.54 33.54
C GLY A 153 -12.28 2.34 32.45
N GLU A 154 -13.02 3.36 32.87
CA GLU A 154 -13.67 4.29 31.94
C GLU A 154 -12.64 5.24 31.34
N VAL A 155 -12.44 5.14 30.01
CA VAL A 155 -11.48 6.00 29.30
C VAL A 155 -12.10 7.37 29.03
N ILE A 156 -11.67 8.37 29.77
CA ILE A 156 -12.18 9.75 29.68
C ILE A 156 -11.43 10.55 28.60
N ARG A 157 -10.14 10.24 28.41
CA ARG A 157 -9.29 10.96 27.45
C ARG A 157 -8.22 10.03 26.87
N ALA A 158 -8.00 10.17 25.57
CA ALA A 158 -6.84 9.60 24.88
C ALA A 158 -6.06 10.73 24.21
N GLN A 159 -4.75 10.58 24.13
CA GLN A 159 -3.86 11.50 23.42
C GLN A 159 -2.86 10.69 22.60
N GLY A 160 -2.79 10.99 21.31
CA GLY A 160 -1.78 10.45 20.41
C GLY A 160 -0.90 11.57 19.85
N ALA A 161 0.32 11.22 19.47
CA ALA A 161 1.24 12.12 18.79
C ALA A 161 2.04 11.36 17.73
N TYR A 162 2.17 11.97 16.56
CA TYR A 162 3.05 11.51 15.51
C TYR A 162 4.24 12.48 15.40
N ILE A 163 5.37 12.05 15.91
CA ILE A 163 6.57 12.87 15.97
C ILE A 163 7.70 12.16 15.24
N HIS A 164 8.17 12.78 14.15
CA HIS A 164 9.27 12.24 13.35
C HIS A 164 10.35 13.29 13.10
N ASN A 165 11.60 12.86 13.18
CA ASN A 165 12.69 13.55 12.51
C ASN A 165 12.70 13.07 11.05
N LEU A 166 12.38 13.96 10.11
CA LEU A 166 12.31 13.66 8.68
C LEU A 166 13.65 13.85 7.95
N ASP A 167 14.73 14.23 8.64
CA ASP A 167 16.05 14.46 8.02
C ASP A 167 16.56 13.22 7.26
N ALA A 168 16.29 12.02 7.79
CA ALA A 168 16.63 10.77 7.12
C ALA A 168 15.81 10.48 5.84
N PHE A 169 14.72 11.22 5.63
CA PHE A 169 13.83 11.09 4.47
C PHE A 169 13.95 12.25 3.50
N TRP A 170 14.96 13.11 3.66
CA TRP A 170 15.16 14.30 2.85
C TRP A 170 15.14 14.00 1.35
N ASP A 171 15.80 12.92 0.92
CA ASP A 171 15.86 12.47 -0.48
C ASP A 171 14.48 12.08 -1.07
N HIS A 172 13.49 11.80 -0.21
CA HIS A 172 12.11 11.50 -0.65
C HIS A 172 11.28 12.75 -0.92
N TYR A 173 11.69 13.89 -0.36
CA TYR A 173 11.04 15.19 -0.60
C TYR A 173 11.67 15.92 -1.78
N TRP A 174 12.95 15.63 -2.05
CA TRP A 174 13.71 16.22 -3.15
C TRP A 174 14.07 15.13 -4.17
N LYS A 175 13.91 15.42 -5.44
CA LYS A 175 14.23 14.45 -6.49
C LYS A 175 15.74 14.23 -6.54
N ASN A 176 16.18 13.00 -6.32
CA ASN A 176 17.60 12.60 -6.31
C ASN A 176 18.48 13.37 -5.33
N GLY A 177 17.93 13.86 -4.22
CA GLY A 177 18.71 14.67 -3.25
C GLY A 177 19.02 16.10 -3.72
N GLU A 178 18.57 16.51 -4.89
CA GLU A 178 18.76 17.86 -5.43
C GLU A 178 17.71 18.81 -4.84
N SER A 179 18.16 19.84 -4.11
CA SER A 179 17.29 20.78 -3.40
C SER A 179 16.42 21.69 -4.29
N ASP A 180 16.68 21.69 -5.57
CA ASP A 180 15.93 22.46 -6.59
C ASP A 180 14.88 21.62 -7.34
N LYS A 181 14.86 20.29 -7.11
CA LYS A 181 13.91 19.37 -7.74
C LYS A 181 13.00 18.73 -6.71
N LEU A 182 11.73 19.05 -6.76
CA LEU A 182 10.73 18.51 -5.86
C LEU A 182 10.52 17.01 -6.07
N GLY A 183 10.48 16.25 -4.98
CA GLY A 183 9.94 14.91 -4.98
C GLY A 183 8.42 14.94 -5.16
N TRP A 184 7.83 13.85 -5.65
CA TRP A 184 6.41 13.79 -6.01
C TRP A 184 5.44 14.17 -4.87
N ARG A 185 5.80 13.90 -3.62
CA ARG A 185 4.98 14.27 -2.46
C ARG A 185 4.90 15.78 -2.26
N LEU A 186 6.05 16.42 -2.34
CA LEU A 186 6.14 17.87 -2.17
C LEU A 186 5.51 18.60 -3.36
N GLU A 187 5.72 18.08 -4.57
CA GLU A 187 5.07 18.58 -5.78
C GLU A 187 3.54 18.47 -5.69
N TYR A 188 3.03 17.30 -5.26
CA TYR A 188 1.60 17.10 -5.02
C TYR A 188 1.05 18.13 -4.04
N ASN A 189 1.72 18.30 -2.90
CA ASN A 189 1.30 19.22 -1.86
C ASN A 189 1.24 20.66 -2.33
N MET A 190 2.26 21.13 -3.02
CA MET A 190 2.29 22.49 -3.58
C MET A 190 1.21 22.70 -4.63
N LYS A 191 0.95 21.71 -5.47
CA LYS A 191 -0.05 21.77 -6.54
C LYS A 191 -1.49 21.78 -6.01
N HIS A 192 -1.76 21.00 -4.96
CA HIS A 192 -3.10 20.82 -4.40
C HIS A 192 -3.36 21.59 -3.11
N ARG A 193 -2.41 22.41 -2.65
CA ARG A 193 -2.48 23.18 -1.38
C ARG A 193 -2.88 22.31 -0.19
N GLY A 194 -2.51 21.04 -0.22
CA GLY A 194 -2.78 20.09 0.83
C GLY A 194 -1.65 20.01 1.84
N ASP A 195 -1.90 19.30 2.94
CA ASP A 195 -0.89 18.97 3.91
C ASP A 195 0.03 17.87 3.40
N VAL A 196 1.32 17.90 3.76
CA VAL A 196 2.30 16.84 3.48
C VAL A 196 2.02 15.57 4.29
N TYR A 197 1.13 15.64 5.27
CA TYR A 197 0.84 14.59 6.24
C TYR A 197 -0.42 13.73 5.99
N PRO A 198 -0.99 13.59 4.78
CA PRO A 198 -2.16 12.73 4.61
C PRO A 198 -1.90 11.28 4.98
N THR A 199 -0.64 10.91 5.17
CA THR A 199 -0.25 9.54 5.55
C THR A 199 -0.18 9.29 7.04
N CYS A 200 -0.27 10.32 7.90
CA CYS A 200 0.00 10.12 9.33
C CYS A 200 -0.97 10.81 10.27
N LEU A 201 -1.71 11.80 9.81
CA LEU A 201 -2.66 12.55 10.65
C LEU A 201 -4.07 11.96 10.70
N LEU A 202 -4.35 10.98 9.86
CA LEU A 202 -5.67 10.31 9.83
C LEU A 202 -5.99 9.53 11.11
N TYR A 203 -5.01 9.35 12.01
CA TYR A 203 -5.15 8.50 13.19
C TYR A 203 -5.13 9.23 14.51
N THR A 204 -4.90 10.52 14.49
CA THR A 204 -4.74 11.32 15.73
C THR A 204 -5.89 12.28 15.99
N SER A 205 -6.88 12.33 15.13
CA SER A 205 -8.08 13.18 15.31
C SER A 205 -9.28 12.39 15.79
#